data_4c1ed564269c12fa0f277aed2d8cd489
#
_entry.id   4c1ed564269c12fa0f277aed2d8cd489
#
_cell.length_a   1.000
_cell.length_b   1.000
_cell.length_c   1.000
_cell.angle_alpha   90.00
_cell.angle_beta   90.00
_cell.angle_gamma   90.00
#
_symmetry.space_group_name_H-M   'P 1'
#
loop_
_entity.id
_entity.type
_entity.pdbx_description
1 polymer ?
#
loop_
_entity_poly.entity_id
_entity_poly.type
_entity_poly.pdbx_seq_one_letter_code
_entity_poly.pdbx_strand_id
1 'polypeptide(L)'
;FESFINLINMAIDEKSPYTGGHCQRVPELTMMLAEAVNDTTDGPLADFTMSDKDRYELKISGLLHDCGKVTTPVHVVDKATKLQTIFDRIHLIDTRFEVVKRDAEIEALKAILAGEDRERVQAGLQARLRQADEDREFLRRCNVGGEAMQPDDQEQVRRISSQYRWCDLEGRAVDFLAAEELENLTIRAGTLTQSEREIINYHIVAT
;
A
#
# COMPACT_ATOMS: atom_id res chain seq x y z
N PHE A 1 15.28 24.58 -23.30
CA PHE A 1 14.12 23.69 -23.15
C PHE A 1 14.46 22.51 -22.26
N GLU A 2 15.50 21.74 -22.55
CA GLU A 2 15.92 20.57 -21.71
C GLU A 2 16.20 20.96 -20.25
N SER A 3 16.80 22.12 -19.99
CA SER A 3 17.06 22.59 -18.61
C SER A 3 15.77 22.81 -17.82
N PHE A 4 14.70 23.24 -18.48
CA PHE A 4 13.38 23.39 -17.85
C PHE A 4 12.75 22.02 -17.53
N ILE A 5 12.85 21.06 -18.46
CA ILE A 5 12.39 19.67 -18.23
C ILE A 5 13.16 19.04 -17.06
N ASN A 6 14.48 19.21 -17.02
CA ASN A 6 15.29 18.71 -15.92
C ASN A 6 14.91 19.33 -14.57
N LEU A 7 14.52 20.60 -14.52
CA LEU A 7 14.01 21.24 -13.31
C LEU A 7 12.70 20.60 -12.83
N ILE A 8 11.78 20.31 -13.76
CA ILE A 8 10.53 19.60 -13.43
C ILE A 8 10.84 18.20 -12.89
N ASN A 9 11.72 17.46 -13.56
CA ASN A 9 12.12 16.11 -13.14
C ASN A 9 12.77 16.11 -11.75
N MET A 10 13.63 17.10 -11.47
CA MET A 10 14.18 17.28 -10.13
C MET A 10 13.09 17.52 -9.08
N ALA A 11 12.09 18.36 -9.38
CA ALA A 11 10.99 18.60 -8.47
C ALA A 11 10.12 17.35 -8.22
N ILE A 12 9.99 16.47 -9.21
CA ILE A 12 9.27 15.18 -9.08
C ILE A 12 10.11 14.20 -8.24
N ASP A 13 11.40 14.09 -8.50
CA ASP A 13 12.31 13.24 -7.75
C ASP A 13 12.43 13.66 -6.27
N GLU A 14 12.41 14.97 -5.98
CA GLU A 14 12.39 15.51 -4.61
C GLU A 14 11.05 15.30 -3.89
N LYS A 15 9.96 15.14 -4.65
CA LYS A 15 8.63 14.90 -4.08
C LYS A 15 8.50 13.51 -3.47
N SER A 16 9.21 12.52 -4.00
CA SER A 16 9.16 11.14 -3.54
C SER A 16 10.58 10.55 -3.48
N PRO A 17 11.01 10.04 -2.32
CA PRO A 17 12.33 9.39 -2.18
C PRO A 17 12.46 8.11 -3.01
N TYR A 18 11.34 7.54 -3.46
CA TYR A 18 11.33 6.31 -4.27
C TYR A 18 11.53 6.55 -5.77
N THR A 19 11.36 7.80 -6.23
CA THR A 19 11.54 8.18 -7.65
C THR A 19 12.93 8.73 -7.94
N GLY A 20 13.83 8.85 -6.93
CA GLY A 20 15.16 9.42 -7.07
C GLY A 20 15.95 8.85 -8.24
N GLY A 21 16.20 9.69 -9.24
CA GLY A 21 16.91 9.35 -10.48
C GLY A 21 16.14 8.47 -11.47
N HIS A 22 14.86 8.16 -11.23
CA HIS A 22 14.02 7.40 -12.18
C HIS A 22 13.83 8.18 -13.47
N CYS A 23 13.48 9.46 -13.35
CA CYS A 23 13.27 10.36 -14.48
C CYS A 23 14.52 10.58 -15.36
N GLN A 24 15.70 10.24 -14.86
CA GLN A 24 16.95 10.25 -15.63
C GLN A 24 17.26 8.88 -16.25
N ARG A 25 17.08 7.80 -15.48
CA ARG A 25 17.41 6.44 -15.94
C ARG A 25 16.51 5.94 -17.07
N VAL A 26 15.21 6.27 -17.04
CA VAL A 26 14.25 5.80 -18.06
C VAL A 26 14.61 6.33 -19.46
N PRO A 27 14.87 7.64 -19.67
CA PRO A 27 15.32 8.14 -20.97
C PRO A 27 16.61 7.48 -21.46
N GLU A 28 17.60 7.28 -20.59
CA GLU A 28 18.87 6.64 -20.94
C GLU A 28 18.64 5.21 -21.43
N LEU A 29 17.90 4.38 -20.68
CA LEU A 29 17.58 3.01 -21.06
C LEU A 29 16.74 2.94 -22.34
N THR A 30 15.77 3.86 -22.51
CA THR A 30 14.95 3.95 -23.71
C THR A 30 15.81 4.24 -24.93
N MET A 31 16.74 5.19 -24.82
CA MET A 31 17.65 5.52 -25.92
C MET A 31 18.60 4.37 -26.24
N MET A 32 19.15 3.68 -25.22
CA MET A 32 20.00 2.49 -25.44
C MET A 32 19.25 1.39 -26.22
N LEU A 33 18.00 1.11 -25.85
CA LEU A 33 17.17 0.14 -26.57
C LEU A 33 16.87 0.59 -27.99
N ALA A 34 16.52 1.85 -28.19
CA ALA A 34 16.20 2.39 -29.51
C ALA A 34 17.40 2.37 -30.45
N GLU A 35 18.61 2.70 -29.98
CA GLU A 35 19.83 2.58 -30.78
C GLU A 35 20.16 1.13 -31.09
N ALA A 36 20.00 0.20 -30.15
CA ALA A 36 20.20 -1.22 -30.42
C ALA A 36 19.25 -1.76 -31.49
N VAL A 37 17.98 -1.25 -31.51
CA VAL A 37 17.03 -1.60 -32.58
C VAL A 37 17.44 -0.96 -33.90
N ASN A 38 17.86 0.32 -33.91
CA ASN A 38 18.31 1.04 -35.11
C ASN A 38 19.56 0.40 -35.76
N ASP A 39 20.41 -0.25 -34.96
CA ASP A 39 21.61 -0.95 -35.43
C ASP A 39 21.34 -2.41 -35.86
N THR A 40 20.10 -2.88 -35.74
CA THR A 40 19.72 -4.24 -36.12
C THR A 40 19.71 -4.38 -37.64
N THR A 41 20.42 -5.40 -38.15
CA THR A 41 20.57 -5.65 -39.60
C THR A 41 19.73 -6.81 -40.10
N ASP A 42 19.11 -7.59 -39.21
CA ASP A 42 18.27 -8.74 -39.54
C ASP A 42 17.06 -8.90 -38.62
N GLY A 43 16.09 -9.75 -39.04
CA GLY A 43 14.84 -9.96 -38.33
C GLY A 43 13.77 -8.90 -38.61
N PRO A 44 12.67 -8.89 -37.84
CA PRO A 44 11.48 -8.06 -38.14
C PRO A 44 11.71 -6.55 -37.98
N LEU A 45 12.82 -6.14 -37.37
CA LEU A 45 13.17 -4.74 -37.11
C LEU A 45 14.33 -4.23 -37.99
N ALA A 46 14.81 -5.03 -38.97
CA ALA A 46 15.95 -4.68 -39.80
C ALA A 46 15.76 -3.40 -40.66
N ASP A 47 14.52 -3.06 -40.98
CA ASP A 47 14.18 -1.86 -41.75
C ASP A 47 13.89 -0.65 -40.84
N PHE A 48 13.99 -0.77 -39.52
CA PHE A 48 13.77 0.32 -38.60
C PHE A 48 14.94 1.29 -38.62
N THR A 49 14.64 2.59 -38.82
CA THR A 49 15.65 3.66 -38.81
C THR A 49 15.15 4.87 -38.03
N MET A 50 16.03 5.50 -37.26
CA MET A 50 15.75 6.74 -36.56
C MET A 50 16.56 7.90 -37.14
N SER A 51 15.88 9.01 -37.46
CA SER A 51 16.54 10.29 -37.72
C SER A 51 16.98 10.95 -36.39
N ASP A 52 17.81 12.01 -36.49
CA ASP A 52 18.19 12.80 -35.31
C ASP A 52 16.97 13.48 -34.67
N LYS A 53 15.93 13.77 -35.42
CA LYS A 53 14.67 14.29 -34.93
C LYS A 53 13.93 13.23 -34.09
N ASP A 54 13.85 12.01 -34.58
CA ASP A 54 13.21 10.90 -33.87
C ASP A 54 13.93 10.62 -32.57
N ARG A 55 15.27 10.63 -32.57
CA ARG A 55 16.09 10.49 -31.33
C ARG A 55 15.79 11.57 -30.32
N TYR A 56 15.72 12.83 -30.78
CA TYR A 56 15.41 13.94 -29.90
C TYR A 56 13.99 13.83 -29.31
N GLU A 57 13.00 13.54 -30.13
CA GLU A 57 11.61 13.38 -29.72
C GLU A 57 11.47 12.22 -28.72
N LEU A 58 12.12 11.08 -28.96
CA LEU A 58 12.10 9.93 -28.06
C LEU A 58 12.76 10.27 -26.71
N LYS A 59 13.92 10.94 -26.73
CA LYS A 59 14.60 11.40 -25.52
C LYS A 59 13.70 12.33 -24.69
N ILE A 60 13.06 13.31 -25.33
CA ILE A 60 12.16 14.26 -24.66
C ILE A 60 10.92 13.54 -24.11
N SER A 61 10.34 12.62 -24.87
CA SER A 61 9.22 11.80 -24.41
C SER A 61 9.59 10.98 -23.16
N GLY A 62 10.77 10.37 -23.16
CA GLY A 62 11.31 9.66 -22.00
C GLY A 62 11.51 10.58 -20.79
N LEU A 63 12.02 11.79 -20.98
CA LEU A 63 12.19 12.76 -19.90
C LEU A 63 10.86 13.27 -19.32
N LEU A 64 9.81 13.34 -20.12
CA LEU A 64 8.51 13.88 -19.70
C LEU A 64 7.53 12.81 -19.24
N HIS A 65 7.80 11.51 -19.44
CA HIS A 65 6.83 10.44 -19.26
C HIS A 65 6.08 10.46 -17.92
N ASP A 66 6.70 10.99 -16.88
CA ASP A 66 6.18 11.06 -15.51
C ASP A 66 5.92 12.49 -15.01
N CYS A 67 6.03 13.52 -15.87
CA CYS A 67 5.92 14.90 -15.40
C CYS A 67 4.54 15.21 -14.77
N GLY A 68 3.48 14.51 -15.18
CA GLY A 68 2.16 14.60 -14.59
C GLY A 68 2.08 14.14 -13.13
N LYS A 69 3.05 13.37 -12.62
CA LYS A 69 3.10 12.97 -11.20
C LYS A 69 3.24 14.16 -10.24
N VAL A 70 3.64 15.33 -10.73
CA VAL A 70 3.64 16.55 -9.92
C VAL A 70 2.25 16.86 -9.33
N THR A 71 1.20 16.49 -10.03
CA THR A 71 -0.20 16.68 -9.59
C THR A 71 -0.69 15.61 -8.62
N THR A 72 -0.01 14.46 -8.51
CA THR A 72 -0.44 13.35 -7.65
C THR A 72 -0.17 13.70 -6.18
N PRO A 73 -1.14 13.53 -5.26
CA PRO A 73 -0.92 13.76 -3.83
C PRO A 73 0.18 12.87 -3.26
N VAL A 74 1.01 13.41 -2.35
CA VAL A 74 2.14 12.69 -1.74
C VAL A 74 1.69 11.41 -1.04
N HIS A 75 0.56 11.44 -0.32
CA HIS A 75 0.03 10.28 0.40
C HIS A 75 -0.41 9.13 -0.52
N VAL A 76 -0.58 9.38 -1.83
CA VAL A 76 -0.85 8.35 -2.84
C VAL A 76 0.45 7.87 -3.48
N VAL A 77 1.32 8.80 -3.87
CA VAL A 77 2.62 8.49 -4.51
C VAL A 77 3.52 7.67 -3.57
N ASP A 78 3.58 8.03 -2.29
CA ASP A 78 4.48 7.45 -1.29
C ASP A 78 3.80 6.43 -0.37
N LYS A 79 2.61 5.94 -0.73
CA LYS A 79 1.88 4.99 0.11
C LYS A 79 2.64 3.66 0.22
N ALA A 80 3.40 3.50 1.29
CA ALA A 80 4.25 2.33 1.53
C ALA A 80 3.48 1.11 2.07
N THR A 81 2.40 1.34 2.84
CA THR A 81 1.55 0.29 3.41
C THR A 81 0.09 0.51 3.06
N LYS A 82 -0.72 -0.56 3.13
CA LYS A 82 -2.13 -0.49 2.76
C LYS A 82 -2.94 0.49 3.61
N LEU A 83 -2.64 0.58 4.90
CA LEU A 83 -3.34 1.47 5.85
C LEU A 83 -2.73 2.86 5.98
N GLN A 84 -1.65 3.15 5.26
CA GLN A 84 -1.00 4.45 5.32
C GLN A 84 -1.86 5.54 4.67
N THR A 85 -2.00 6.65 5.41
CA THR A 85 -2.54 7.93 4.95
C THR A 85 -1.56 9.04 5.36
N ILE A 86 -1.88 9.86 6.36
CA ILE A 86 -0.92 10.78 7.00
C ILE A 86 0.06 10.00 7.88
N PHE A 87 -0.41 8.91 8.50
CA PHE A 87 0.38 7.92 9.24
C PHE A 87 -0.17 6.51 8.99
N ASP A 88 0.60 5.48 9.33
CA ASP A 88 0.14 4.10 9.19
C ASP A 88 -0.86 3.74 10.30
N ARG A 89 -2.12 3.55 9.91
CA ARG A 89 -3.22 3.23 10.82
C ARG A 89 -3.13 1.85 11.46
N ILE A 90 -2.16 1.02 11.09
CA ILE A 90 -1.93 -0.29 11.74
C ILE A 90 -1.73 -0.12 13.26
N HIS A 91 -1.13 0.98 13.69
CA HIS A 91 -0.95 1.27 15.11
C HIS A 91 -2.26 1.51 15.86
N LEU A 92 -3.30 2.02 15.18
CA LEU A 92 -4.65 2.11 15.78
C LEU A 92 -5.28 0.73 15.94
N ILE A 93 -5.07 -0.17 14.97
CA ILE A 93 -5.52 -1.56 15.05
C ILE A 93 -4.80 -2.29 16.20
N ASP A 94 -3.49 -2.11 16.33
CA ASP A 94 -2.72 -2.63 17.47
C ASP A 94 -3.34 -2.17 18.80
N THR A 95 -3.67 -0.89 18.90
CA THR A 95 -4.30 -0.32 20.12
C THR A 95 -5.67 -0.94 20.39
N ARG A 96 -6.49 -1.17 19.35
CA ARG A 96 -7.80 -1.85 19.50
C ARG A 96 -7.62 -3.29 19.99
N PHE A 97 -6.62 -4.03 19.52
CA PHE A 97 -6.31 -5.36 20.06
C PHE A 97 -5.95 -5.31 21.54
N GLU A 98 -5.17 -4.32 21.97
CA GLU A 98 -4.88 -4.15 23.40
C GLU A 98 -6.14 -3.83 24.23
N VAL A 99 -7.10 -3.07 23.69
CA VAL A 99 -8.40 -2.86 24.35
C VAL A 99 -9.17 -4.18 24.46
N VAL A 100 -9.29 -4.94 23.35
CA VAL A 100 -9.97 -6.25 23.33
C VAL A 100 -9.34 -7.22 24.35
N LYS A 101 -8.01 -7.24 24.47
CA LYS A 101 -7.30 -8.08 25.47
C LYS A 101 -7.64 -7.66 26.88
N ARG A 102 -7.69 -6.36 27.18
CA ARG A 102 -8.08 -5.86 28.51
C ARG A 102 -9.53 -6.14 28.85
N ASP A 103 -10.43 -6.04 27.87
CA ASP A 103 -11.82 -6.41 28.06
C ASP A 103 -11.95 -7.90 28.40
N ALA A 104 -11.18 -8.78 27.72
CA ALA A 104 -11.14 -10.19 28.04
C ALA A 104 -10.59 -10.47 29.46
N GLU A 105 -9.57 -9.74 29.91
CA GLU A 105 -9.03 -9.82 31.27
C GLU A 105 -10.08 -9.40 32.31
N ILE A 106 -10.80 -8.30 32.05
CA ILE A 106 -11.87 -7.81 32.94
C ILE A 106 -13.01 -8.82 33.01
N GLU A 107 -13.44 -9.40 31.89
CA GLU A 107 -14.46 -10.45 31.85
C GLU A 107 -14.03 -11.69 32.69
N ALA A 108 -12.80 -12.14 32.51
CA ALA A 108 -12.24 -13.27 33.26
C ALA A 108 -12.20 -12.97 34.77
N LEU A 109 -11.79 -11.79 35.19
CA LEU A 109 -11.80 -11.39 36.61
C LEU A 109 -13.21 -11.34 37.15
N LYS A 110 -14.19 -10.82 36.39
CA LYS A 110 -15.61 -10.83 36.83
C LYS A 110 -16.16 -12.23 36.95
N ALA A 111 -15.83 -13.16 36.05
CA ALA A 111 -16.25 -14.56 36.14
C ALA A 111 -15.68 -15.26 37.37
N ILE A 112 -14.39 -15.04 37.69
CA ILE A 112 -13.77 -15.60 38.92
C ILE A 112 -14.43 -15.02 40.17
N LEU A 113 -14.71 -13.72 40.20
CA LEU A 113 -15.40 -13.08 41.32
C LEU A 113 -16.85 -13.58 41.49
N ALA A 114 -17.49 -13.98 40.39
CA ALA A 114 -18.82 -14.62 40.41
C ALA A 114 -18.81 -16.10 40.85
N GLY A 115 -17.61 -16.67 41.10
CA GLY A 115 -17.46 -18.03 41.61
C GLY A 115 -17.22 -19.09 40.53
N GLU A 116 -16.92 -18.69 39.30
CA GLU A 116 -16.52 -19.65 38.28
C GLU A 116 -15.15 -20.27 38.56
N ASP A 117 -14.91 -21.48 38.03
CA ASP A 117 -13.66 -22.20 38.22
C ASP A 117 -12.48 -21.40 37.65
N ARG A 118 -11.56 -21.04 38.54
CA ARG A 118 -10.43 -20.14 38.24
C ARG A 118 -9.51 -20.72 37.19
N GLU A 119 -9.21 -22.00 37.21
CA GLU A 119 -8.25 -22.63 36.28
C GLU A 119 -8.85 -22.66 34.87
N ARG A 120 -10.13 -23.02 34.77
CA ARG A 120 -10.88 -23.01 33.50
C ARG A 120 -10.95 -21.61 32.89
N VAL A 121 -11.29 -20.58 33.70
CA VAL A 121 -11.38 -19.19 33.25
C VAL A 121 -10.02 -18.68 32.78
N GLN A 122 -8.95 -18.96 33.53
CA GLN A 122 -7.60 -18.56 33.15
C GLN A 122 -7.13 -19.26 31.86
N ALA A 123 -7.39 -20.55 31.69
CA ALA A 123 -7.06 -21.27 30.47
C ALA A 123 -7.79 -20.66 29.25
N GLY A 124 -9.07 -20.34 29.40
CA GLY A 124 -9.86 -19.67 28.37
C GLY A 124 -9.32 -18.28 28.03
N LEU A 125 -8.96 -17.48 29.03
CA LEU A 125 -8.33 -16.18 28.86
C LEU A 125 -7.03 -16.29 28.06
N GLN A 126 -6.12 -17.17 28.45
CA GLN A 126 -4.85 -17.36 27.76
C GLN A 126 -5.02 -17.76 26.27
N ALA A 127 -6.04 -18.57 25.97
CA ALA A 127 -6.37 -18.93 24.59
C ALA A 127 -6.85 -17.71 23.79
N ARG A 128 -7.72 -16.88 24.38
CA ARG A 128 -8.21 -15.64 23.75
C ARG A 128 -7.08 -14.62 23.49
N LEU A 129 -6.18 -14.45 24.46
CA LEU A 129 -5.04 -13.53 24.34
C LEU A 129 -4.09 -13.98 23.22
N ARG A 130 -3.76 -15.28 23.16
CA ARG A 130 -2.92 -15.81 22.06
C ARG A 130 -3.57 -15.61 20.71
N GLN A 131 -4.87 -15.90 20.56
CA GLN A 131 -5.60 -15.71 19.31
C GLN A 131 -5.58 -14.24 18.89
N ALA A 132 -5.78 -13.30 19.83
CA ALA A 132 -5.70 -11.87 19.53
C ALA A 132 -4.30 -11.44 19.04
N ASP A 133 -3.24 -11.98 19.66
CA ASP A 133 -1.87 -11.69 19.21
C ASP A 133 -1.57 -12.29 17.82
N GLU A 134 -2.03 -13.52 17.54
CA GLU A 134 -1.89 -14.15 16.22
C GLU A 134 -2.63 -13.37 15.13
N ASP A 135 -3.87 -12.96 15.39
CA ASP A 135 -4.69 -12.19 14.47
C ASP A 135 -4.10 -10.79 14.25
N ARG A 136 -3.56 -10.15 15.29
CA ARG A 136 -2.83 -8.87 15.18
C ARG A 136 -1.63 -8.99 14.24
N GLU A 137 -0.76 -9.97 14.46
CA GLU A 137 0.41 -10.19 13.63
C GLU A 137 0.01 -10.55 12.18
N PHE A 138 -1.09 -11.26 12.00
CA PHE A 138 -1.61 -11.53 10.66
C PHE A 138 -2.03 -10.23 9.94
N LEU A 139 -2.79 -9.33 10.58
CA LEU A 139 -3.18 -8.05 9.99
C LEU A 139 -1.96 -7.16 9.70
N ARG A 140 -0.93 -7.18 10.55
CA ARG A 140 0.33 -6.45 10.30
C ARG A 140 1.03 -6.96 9.05
N ARG A 141 1.07 -8.28 8.83
CA ARG A 141 1.61 -8.84 7.57
C ARG A 141 0.77 -8.44 6.37
N CYS A 142 -0.55 -8.48 6.47
CA CYS A 142 -1.46 -8.06 5.40
C CYS A 142 -1.33 -6.58 5.04
N ASN A 143 -0.94 -5.72 5.98
CA ASN A 143 -0.73 -4.30 5.77
C ASN A 143 0.47 -4.00 4.85
N VAL A 144 1.45 -4.88 4.82
CA VAL A 144 2.59 -4.77 3.89
C VAL A 144 2.10 -5.14 2.49
N GLY A 145 2.25 -4.22 1.55
CA GLY A 145 1.88 -4.47 0.15
C GLY A 145 2.73 -5.57 -0.47
N GLY A 146 2.12 -6.46 -1.23
CA GLY A 146 2.79 -7.56 -1.91
C GLY A 146 2.28 -7.74 -3.35
N GLU A 147 2.87 -8.67 -4.10
CA GLU A 147 2.49 -8.93 -5.50
C GLU A 147 1.08 -9.54 -5.62
N ALA A 148 0.71 -10.43 -4.70
CA ALA A 148 -0.63 -11.01 -4.68
C ALA A 148 -1.00 -11.53 -3.28
N MET A 149 -2.07 -10.96 -2.70
CA MET A 149 -2.72 -11.49 -1.52
C MET A 149 -3.63 -12.67 -1.93
N GLN A 150 -3.56 -13.78 -1.21
CA GLN A 150 -4.37 -14.95 -1.51
C GLN A 150 -5.83 -14.72 -1.09
N PRO A 151 -6.82 -15.36 -1.77
CA PRO A 151 -8.22 -15.25 -1.39
C PRO A 151 -8.50 -15.67 0.06
N ASP A 152 -7.80 -16.69 0.56
CA ASP A 152 -7.94 -17.18 1.93
C ASP A 152 -7.47 -16.13 2.95
N ASP A 153 -6.41 -15.37 2.64
CA ASP A 153 -5.94 -14.27 3.48
C ASP A 153 -6.96 -13.13 3.53
N GLN A 154 -7.59 -12.81 2.39
CA GLN A 154 -8.66 -11.81 2.35
C GLN A 154 -9.86 -12.23 3.21
N GLU A 155 -10.23 -13.52 3.15
CA GLU A 155 -11.32 -14.06 3.96
C GLU A 155 -10.95 -14.06 5.45
N GLN A 156 -9.71 -14.36 5.78
CA GLN A 156 -9.23 -14.27 7.17
C GLN A 156 -9.29 -12.83 7.69
N VAL A 157 -8.94 -11.81 6.91
CA VAL A 157 -9.12 -10.40 7.29
C VAL A 157 -10.60 -10.10 7.59
N ARG A 158 -11.53 -10.55 6.73
CA ARG A 158 -12.98 -10.37 6.95
C ARG A 158 -13.45 -11.07 8.23
N ARG A 159 -12.99 -12.29 8.46
CA ARG A 159 -13.29 -13.05 9.68
C ARG A 159 -12.82 -12.30 10.92
N ILE A 160 -11.59 -11.80 10.96
CA ILE A 160 -11.05 -11.02 12.06
C ILE A 160 -11.88 -9.75 12.29
N SER A 161 -12.26 -9.05 11.23
CA SER A 161 -13.11 -7.86 11.31
C SER A 161 -14.46 -8.12 11.99
N SER A 162 -15.05 -9.29 11.76
CA SER A 162 -16.35 -9.68 12.35
C SER A 162 -16.23 -10.36 13.70
N GLN A 163 -15.08 -10.98 14.02
CA GLN A 163 -14.84 -11.73 15.25
C GLN A 163 -14.71 -10.82 16.47
N TYR A 164 -14.04 -9.70 16.33
CA TYR A 164 -13.81 -8.75 17.40
C TYR A 164 -14.78 -7.59 17.31
N ARG A 165 -15.21 -7.10 18.47
CA ARG A 165 -15.98 -5.88 18.61
C ARG A 165 -15.37 -5.05 19.72
N TRP A 166 -15.50 -3.76 19.64
CA TRP A 166 -15.09 -2.85 20.70
C TRP A 166 -16.15 -1.76 20.89
N CYS A 167 -16.10 -1.05 22.00
CA CYS A 167 -17.05 0.01 22.28
C CYS A 167 -16.46 1.38 21.90
N ASP A 168 -17.26 2.19 21.22
CA ASP A 168 -16.94 3.60 20.98
C ASP A 168 -17.08 4.45 22.26
N LEU A 169 -16.83 5.75 22.14
CA LEU A 169 -16.92 6.69 23.26
C LEU A 169 -18.34 6.79 23.85
N GLU A 170 -19.35 6.50 23.07
CA GLU A 170 -20.76 6.47 23.48
C GLU A 170 -21.19 5.10 24.04
N GLY A 171 -20.27 4.14 24.15
CA GLY A 171 -20.53 2.80 24.66
C GLY A 171 -21.23 1.87 23.65
N ARG A 172 -21.30 2.22 22.38
CA ARG A 172 -21.92 1.40 21.33
C ARG A 172 -20.90 0.38 20.81
N ALA A 173 -21.35 -0.85 20.61
CA ALA A 173 -20.53 -1.87 19.97
C ALA A 173 -20.36 -1.55 18.48
N VAL A 174 -19.12 -1.36 18.05
CA VAL A 174 -18.76 -1.06 16.67
C VAL A 174 -17.86 -2.16 16.10
N ASP A 175 -17.80 -2.23 14.77
CA ASP A 175 -16.95 -3.21 14.08
C ASP A 175 -15.47 -2.96 14.38
N PHE A 176 -14.70 -4.03 14.46
CA PHE A 176 -13.28 -3.95 14.80
C PHE A 176 -12.46 -3.18 13.79
N LEU A 177 -12.71 -3.41 12.48
CA LEU A 177 -12.16 -2.63 11.39
C LEU A 177 -13.24 -1.72 10.82
N ALA A 178 -12.90 -0.47 10.56
CA ALA A 178 -13.73 0.42 9.77
C ALA A 178 -13.83 -0.11 8.32
N ALA A 179 -14.92 0.22 7.61
CA ALA A 179 -15.14 -0.24 6.24
C ALA A 179 -13.95 0.07 5.31
N GLU A 180 -13.40 1.27 5.44
CA GLU A 180 -12.21 1.71 4.68
C GLU A 180 -10.95 0.92 5.07
N GLU A 181 -10.74 0.58 6.35
CA GLU A 181 -9.62 -0.25 6.78
C GLU A 181 -9.73 -1.68 6.23
N LEU A 182 -10.95 -2.23 6.22
CA LEU A 182 -11.23 -3.54 5.64
C LEU A 182 -10.96 -3.54 4.13
N GLU A 183 -11.43 -2.52 3.39
CA GLU A 183 -11.13 -2.35 1.97
C GLU A 183 -9.62 -2.31 1.72
N ASN A 184 -8.89 -1.47 2.45
CA ASN A 184 -7.44 -1.33 2.32
C ASN A 184 -6.71 -2.65 2.60
N LEU A 185 -7.00 -3.33 3.73
CA LEU A 185 -6.32 -4.57 4.11
C LEU A 185 -6.59 -5.72 3.14
N THR A 186 -7.72 -5.70 2.42
CA THR A 186 -8.08 -6.74 1.44
C THR A 186 -7.63 -6.40 0.01
N ILE A 187 -6.84 -5.36 -0.20
CA ILE A 187 -6.24 -5.07 -1.52
C ILE A 187 -5.43 -6.29 -1.98
N ARG A 188 -5.73 -6.77 -3.19
CA ARG A 188 -5.11 -7.98 -3.74
C ARG A 188 -3.63 -7.79 -4.07
N ALA A 189 -3.24 -6.66 -4.64
CA ALA A 189 -1.88 -6.40 -5.09
C ALA A 189 -1.49 -4.93 -4.84
N GLY A 190 -0.29 -4.74 -4.27
CA GLY A 190 0.21 -3.42 -3.90
C GLY A 190 -0.49 -2.84 -2.67
N THR A 191 -0.44 -1.53 -2.54
CA THR A 191 -0.91 -0.76 -1.38
C THR A 191 -2.09 0.16 -1.67
N LEU A 192 -2.37 0.46 -2.95
CA LEU A 192 -3.36 1.45 -3.38
C LEU A 192 -4.75 0.81 -3.57
N THR A 193 -5.78 1.47 -3.05
CA THR A 193 -7.18 1.19 -3.38
C THR A 193 -7.47 1.50 -4.86
N GLN A 194 -8.63 1.09 -5.35
CA GLN A 194 -9.03 1.39 -6.73
C GLN A 194 -9.09 2.90 -6.99
N SER A 195 -9.66 3.68 -6.08
CA SER A 195 -9.75 5.13 -6.20
C SER A 195 -8.36 5.81 -6.18
N GLU A 196 -7.45 5.35 -5.33
CA GLU A 196 -6.07 5.85 -5.30
C GLU A 196 -5.30 5.49 -6.58
N ARG A 197 -5.57 4.32 -7.19
CA ARG A 197 -5.02 3.95 -8.51
C ARG A 197 -5.53 4.88 -9.61
N GLU A 198 -6.79 5.28 -9.57
CA GLU A 198 -7.34 6.25 -10.51
C GLU A 198 -6.66 7.61 -10.36
N ILE A 199 -6.43 8.06 -9.12
CA ILE A 199 -5.70 9.30 -8.82
C ILE A 199 -4.27 9.25 -9.37
N ILE A 200 -3.52 8.18 -9.11
CA ILE A 200 -2.14 8.10 -9.60
C ILE A 200 -2.10 7.94 -11.11
N ASN A 201 -3.01 7.17 -11.71
CA ASN A 201 -3.05 6.97 -13.16
C ASN A 201 -3.43 8.25 -13.93
N TYR A 202 -4.09 9.20 -13.28
CA TYR A 202 -4.40 10.49 -13.91
C TYR A 202 -3.13 11.25 -14.34
N HIS A 203 -1.95 10.94 -13.77
CA HIS A 203 -0.70 11.57 -14.22
C HIS A 203 -0.46 11.36 -15.72
N ILE A 204 -0.90 10.24 -16.31
CA ILE A 204 -0.78 9.95 -17.74
C ILE A 204 -1.55 10.97 -18.60
N VAL A 205 -2.70 11.45 -18.08
CA VAL A 205 -3.51 12.48 -18.75
C VAL A 205 -2.90 13.87 -18.55
N ALA A 206 -2.23 14.07 -17.40
CA ALA A 206 -1.60 15.35 -17.05
C ALA A 206 -0.20 15.52 -17.69
N THR A 207 0.42 14.42 -18.17
CA THR A 207 1.66 14.43 -18.95
C THR A 207 1.41 14.80 -20.41
#